data_6b6f7b48ebf5721b78d8d6538fb41522
#
_entry.id   6b6f7b48ebf5721b78d8d6538fb41522
#
_cell.length_a   1.000
_cell.length_b   1.000
_cell.length_c   1.000
_cell.angle_alpha   90.00
_cell.angle_beta   90.00
_cell.angle_gamma   90.00
#
_symmetry.space_group_name_H-M   'P 1'
#
loop_
_entity.id
_entity.type
_entity.pdbx_description
1 polymer ?
#
loop_
_entity_poly.entity_id
_entity_poly.type
_entity_poly.pdbx_seq_one_letter_code
_entity_poly.pdbx_strand_id
1 'polypeptide(L)'
;MSKKHPVVAVTGSSGAGTTTVKVAFQHIFDRENITAAVIEGDSMHSLGRVEFKEASKKAEEAGNNFFSHFGPEANHFDKIEETFKNYGETGMCKRRYYVHSDAEAVQHNKHFNLTDLKPGVFTP
;
A
#
# COMPACT_ATOMS: atom_id res chain seq x y z
N MET A 1 6.54 -12.92 14.85
CA MET A 1 6.84 -11.47 14.88
C MET A 1 8.21 -11.24 15.47
N SER A 2 9.03 -10.45 14.84
CA SER A 2 10.37 -10.10 15.35
C SER A 2 10.27 -9.13 16.52
N LYS A 3 10.93 -9.41 17.62
CA LYS A 3 11.06 -8.45 18.75
C LYS A 3 11.97 -7.27 18.39
N LYS A 4 12.87 -7.45 17.45
CA LYS A 4 13.86 -6.44 17.02
C LYS A 4 13.25 -5.46 16.02
N HIS A 5 12.36 -5.96 15.15
CA HIS A 5 11.70 -5.17 14.12
C HIS A 5 10.17 -5.41 14.18
N PRO A 6 9.49 -4.81 15.16
CA PRO A 6 8.05 -5.02 15.33
C PRO A 6 7.25 -4.36 14.19
N VAL A 7 6.11 -4.95 13.86
CA VAL A 7 5.16 -4.43 12.88
C VAL A 7 3.87 -4.07 13.61
N VAL A 8 3.39 -2.85 13.38
CA VAL A 8 2.09 -2.38 13.88
C VAL A 8 1.16 -2.19 12.69
N ALA A 9 0.04 -2.89 12.68
CA ALA A 9 -0.98 -2.76 11.65
C ALA A 9 -2.08 -1.80 12.12
N VAL A 10 -2.43 -0.85 11.26
CA VAL A 10 -3.58 0.03 11.42
C VAL A 10 -4.56 -0.28 10.31
N THR A 11 -5.75 -0.70 10.66
CA THR A 11 -6.80 -1.06 9.70
C THR A 11 -8.12 -0.38 10.05
N GLY A 12 -8.98 -0.23 9.05
CA GLY A 12 -10.30 0.36 9.20
C GLY A 12 -11.03 0.41 7.86
N SER A 13 -12.34 0.60 7.92
CA SER A 13 -13.13 0.82 6.71
C SER A 13 -12.76 2.15 6.03
N SER A 14 -13.16 2.32 4.77
CA SER A 14 -13.01 3.58 4.06
C SER A 14 -13.66 4.73 4.86
N GLY A 15 -12.91 5.82 5.06
CA GLY A 15 -13.37 6.96 5.85
C GLY A 15 -13.27 6.80 7.37
N ALA A 16 -12.72 5.70 7.89
CA ALA A 16 -12.55 5.47 9.34
C ALA A 16 -11.47 6.34 10.01
N GLY A 17 -10.75 7.17 9.24
CA GLY A 17 -9.71 8.06 9.78
C GLY A 17 -8.34 7.41 9.96
N THR A 18 -8.03 6.36 9.22
CA THR A 18 -6.72 5.69 9.28
C THR A 18 -5.55 6.64 8.99
N THR A 19 -5.74 7.63 8.11
CA THR A 19 -4.75 8.67 7.84
C THR A 19 -4.47 9.54 9.08
N THR A 20 -5.51 9.89 9.83
CA THR A 20 -5.36 10.64 11.10
C THR A 20 -4.57 9.84 12.12
N VAL A 21 -4.85 8.55 12.23
CA VAL A 21 -4.09 7.64 13.13
C VAL A 21 -2.63 7.55 12.69
N LYS A 22 -2.36 7.42 11.38
CA LYS A 22 -1.00 7.44 10.83
C LYS A 22 -0.24 8.71 11.25
N VAL A 23 -0.86 9.88 11.13
CA VAL A 23 -0.24 11.16 11.53
C VAL A 23 0.02 11.20 13.04
N ALA A 24 -0.93 10.73 13.86
CA ALA A 24 -0.76 10.67 15.31
C ALA A 24 0.42 9.76 15.71
N PHE A 25 0.55 8.58 15.09
CA PHE A 25 1.70 7.70 15.30
C PHE A 25 3.01 8.34 14.86
N GLN A 26 3.04 9.08 13.76
CA GLN A 26 4.24 9.78 13.32
C GLN A 26 4.72 10.78 14.38
N HIS A 27 3.83 11.57 14.97
CA HIS A 27 4.17 12.49 16.05
C HIS A 27 4.74 11.77 17.29
N ILE A 28 4.18 10.59 17.62
CA ILE A 28 4.70 9.77 18.72
C ILE A 28 6.11 9.27 18.38
N PHE A 29 6.32 8.76 17.18
CA PHE A 29 7.62 8.24 16.75
C PHE A 29 8.69 9.35 16.73
N ASP A 30 8.34 10.53 16.23
CA ASP A 30 9.25 11.68 16.21
C ASP A 30 9.65 12.10 17.63
N ARG A 31 8.69 12.15 18.55
CA ARG A 31 8.93 12.46 19.96
C ARG A 31 9.83 11.44 20.66
N GLU A 32 9.62 10.17 20.37
CA GLU A 32 10.37 9.05 20.98
C GLU A 32 11.67 8.73 20.21
N ASN A 33 12.02 9.50 19.18
CA ASN A 33 13.18 9.27 18.30
C ASN A 33 13.15 7.87 17.64
N ILE A 34 11.98 7.42 17.25
CA ILE A 34 11.78 6.14 16.54
C ILE A 34 11.73 6.41 15.04
N THR A 35 12.63 5.77 14.30
CA THR A 35 12.55 5.74 12.82
C THR A 35 11.61 4.62 12.40
N ALA A 36 10.44 4.99 11.89
CA ALA A 36 9.44 4.05 11.42
C ALA A 36 9.34 4.03 9.90
N ALA A 37 9.30 2.83 9.31
CA ALA A 37 8.87 2.66 7.92
C ALA A 37 7.35 2.54 7.87
N VAL A 38 6.73 3.22 6.92
CA VAL A 38 5.27 3.18 6.71
C VAL A 38 4.98 2.50 5.38
N ILE A 39 4.15 1.48 5.41
CA ILE A 39 3.65 0.79 4.23
C ILE A 39 2.15 1.02 4.15
N GLU A 40 1.70 1.57 3.05
CA GLU A 40 0.28 1.77 2.78
C GLU A 40 -0.31 0.51 2.12
N GLY A 41 -1.41 0.01 2.65
CA GLY A 41 -2.07 -1.21 2.15
C GLY A 41 -2.44 -1.10 0.67
N ASP A 42 -2.88 0.07 0.23
CA ASP A 42 -3.22 0.34 -1.17
C ASP A 42 -2.04 0.12 -2.13
N SER A 43 -0.81 0.27 -1.66
CA SER A 43 0.39 0.00 -2.47
C SER A 43 0.57 -1.48 -2.82
N MET A 44 -0.18 -2.36 -2.17
CA MET A 44 -0.16 -3.80 -2.42
C MET A 44 -1.27 -4.27 -3.36
N HIS A 45 -2.08 -3.36 -3.88
CA HIS A 45 -3.06 -3.71 -4.92
C HIS A 45 -2.37 -4.27 -6.18
N SER A 46 -2.99 -5.28 -6.77
CA SER A 46 -2.56 -5.88 -8.03
C SER A 46 -3.14 -5.16 -9.25
N LEU A 47 -4.24 -4.43 -9.05
CA LEU A 47 -4.99 -3.75 -10.09
C LEU A 47 -5.05 -2.24 -9.80
N GLY A 48 -4.90 -1.43 -10.84
CA GLY A 48 -5.20 0.00 -10.78
C GLY A 48 -6.71 0.24 -10.72
N ARG A 49 -7.13 1.50 -10.57
CA ARG A 49 -8.56 1.84 -10.46
C ARG A 49 -9.39 1.43 -11.68
N VAL A 50 -8.83 1.62 -12.87
CA VAL A 50 -9.53 1.30 -14.13
C VAL A 50 -9.65 -0.22 -14.28
N GLU A 51 -8.53 -0.92 -14.13
CA GLU A 51 -8.47 -2.38 -14.21
C GLU A 51 -9.35 -3.06 -13.17
N PHE A 52 -9.38 -2.52 -11.95
CA PHE A 52 -10.27 -3.04 -10.90
C PHE A 52 -11.75 -2.89 -11.28
N LYS A 53 -12.14 -1.74 -11.81
CA LYS A 53 -13.52 -1.48 -12.23
C LYS A 53 -13.96 -2.43 -13.36
N GLU A 54 -13.07 -2.67 -14.32
CA GLU A 54 -13.34 -3.62 -15.41
C GLU A 54 -13.41 -5.07 -14.90
N ALA A 55 -12.48 -5.46 -14.01
CA ALA A 55 -12.47 -6.80 -13.42
C ALA A 55 -13.70 -7.04 -12.54
N SER A 56 -14.12 -6.04 -11.76
CA SER A 56 -15.34 -6.10 -10.95
C SER A 56 -16.58 -6.32 -11.81
N LYS A 57 -16.70 -5.58 -12.92
CA LYS A 57 -17.81 -5.74 -13.86
C LYS A 57 -17.83 -7.14 -14.49
N LYS A 58 -16.67 -7.63 -14.93
CA LYS A 58 -16.56 -8.99 -15.49
C LYS A 58 -16.91 -10.07 -14.45
N ALA A 59 -16.49 -9.88 -13.21
CA ALA A 59 -16.82 -10.81 -12.13
C ALA A 59 -18.32 -10.83 -11.84
N GLU A 60 -18.97 -9.68 -11.82
CA GLU A 60 -20.41 -9.55 -11.64
C GLU A 60 -21.19 -10.22 -12.80
N GLU A 61 -20.79 -9.99 -14.05
CA GLU A 61 -21.34 -10.62 -15.23
C GLU A 61 -21.19 -12.15 -15.21
N ALA A 62 -20.12 -12.66 -14.59
CA ALA A 62 -19.89 -14.10 -14.37
C ALA A 62 -20.60 -14.67 -13.12
N GLY A 63 -21.38 -13.85 -12.39
CA GLY A 63 -22.10 -14.27 -11.19
C GLY A 63 -21.24 -14.30 -9.92
N ASN A 64 -20.02 -13.76 -9.94
CA ASN A 64 -19.17 -13.64 -8.77
C ASN A 64 -19.42 -12.31 -8.04
N ASN A 65 -20.21 -12.36 -6.97
CA ASN A 65 -20.55 -11.20 -6.15
C ASN A 65 -19.56 -10.97 -4.98
N PHE A 66 -18.48 -11.76 -4.90
CA PHE A 66 -17.49 -11.69 -3.82
C PHE A 66 -16.19 -10.99 -4.23
N PHE A 67 -16.09 -10.53 -5.46
CA PHE A 67 -14.95 -9.76 -5.92
C PHE A 67 -14.87 -8.43 -5.19
N SER A 68 -13.76 -8.18 -4.51
CA SER A 68 -13.60 -6.96 -3.70
C SER A 68 -12.15 -6.45 -3.69
N HIS A 69 -11.98 -5.19 -3.31
CA HIS A 69 -10.67 -4.60 -3.09
C HIS A 69 -9.82 -5.30 -2.01
N PHE A 70 -10.45 -6.09 -1.15
CA PHE A 70 -9.80 -6.78 -0.05
C PHE A 70 -9.49 -8.25 -0.37
N GLY A 71 -9.93 -8.73 -1.53
CA GLY A 71 -9.73 -10.11 -1.96
C GLY A 71 -8.35 -10.39 -2.55
N PRO A 72 -8.00 -11.68 -2.70
CA PRO A 72 -6.72 -12.10 -3.27
C PRO A 72 -6.54 -11.72 -4.73
N GLU A 73 -7.63 -11.54 -5.46
CA GLU A 73 -7.61 -11.14 -6.87
C GLU A 73 -7.14 -9.70 -7.07
N ALA A 74 -7.37 -8.85 -6.07
CA ALA A 74 -7.03 -7.42 -6.11
C ALA A 74 -5.79 -7.05 -5.31
N ASN A 75 -5.12 -8.03 -4.66
CA ASN A 75 -3.97 -7.77 -3.80
C ASN A 75 -2.87 -8.81 -3.98
N HIS A 76 -1.63 -8.35 -3.88
CA HIS A 76 -0.45 -9.19 -3.82
C HIS A 76 -0.14 -9.63 -2.39
N PHE A 77 -0.89 -10.57 -1.84
CA PHE A 77 -0.66 -11.07 -0.48
C PHE A 77 0.70 -11.76 -0.31
N ASP A 78 1.19 -12.42 -1.34
CA ASP A 78 2.55 -12.97 -1.41
C ASP A 78 3.62 -11.90 -1.16
N LYS A 79 3.48 -10.73 -1.79
CA LYS A 79 4.40 -9.60 -1.61
C LYS A 79 4.27 -8.95 -0.24
N ILE A 80 3.07 -8.92 0.34
CA ILE A 80 2.84 -8.44 1.71
C ILE A 80 3.60 -9.35 2.69
N GLU A 81 3.41 -10.65 2.56
CA GLU A 81 4.08 -11.64 3.40
C GLU A 81 5.61 -11.55 3.27
N GLU A 82 6.12 -11.52 2.06
CA GLU A 82 7.55 -11.35 1.78
C GLU A 82 8.11 -10.06 2.39
N THR A 83 7.40 -8.95 2.22
CA THR A 83 7.82 -7.65 2.75
C THR A 83 7.96 -7.67 4.26
N PHE A 84 6.95 -8.20 4.97
CA PHE A 84 6.98 -8.26 6.43
C PHE A 84 7.99 -9.29 6.96
N LYS A 85 8.17 -10.40 6.27
CA LYS A 85 9.20 -11.38 6.61
C LYS A 85 10.59 -10.77 6.49
N ASN A 86 10.92 -10.16 5.35
CA ASN A 86 12.22 -9.53 5.11
C ASN A 86 12.50 -8.42 6.12
N TYR A 87 11.50 -7.57 6.39
CA TYR A 87 11.64 -6.52 7.40
C TYR A 87 11.85 -7.11 8.80
N GLY A 88 11.09 -8.12 9.18
CA GLY A 88 11.24 -8.79 10.49
C GLY A 88 12.62 -9.39 10.71
N GLU A 89 13.23 -9.95 9.66
CA GLU A 89 14.54 -10.60 9.71
C GLU A 89 15.70 -9.59 9.63
N THR A 90 15.60 -8.61 8.73
CA THR A 90 16.73 -7.73 8.36
C THR A 90 16.56 -6.27 8.82
N GLY A 91 15.35 -5.84 9.15
CA GLY A 91 15.02 -4.43 9.36
C GLY A 91 14.91 -3.61 8.08
N MET A 92 14.92 -4.26 6.92
CA MET A 92 14.84 -3.60 5.61
C MET A 92 13.82 -4.31 4.71
N CYS A 93 13.15 -3.54 3.87
CA CYS A 93 12.27 -4.05 2.82
C CYS A 93 12.15 -3.05 1.67
N LYS A 94 11.68 -3.52 0.51
CA LYS A 94 11.31 -2.64 -0.59
C LYS A 94 9.91 -2.11 -0.39
N ARG A 95 9.71 -0.84 -0.68
CA ARG A 95 8.42 -0.17 -0.60
C ARG A 95 7.83 -0.02 -1.99
N ARG A 96 6.50 -0.20 -2.09
CA ARG A 96 5.71 0.13 -3.27
C ARG A 96 4.91 1.42 -3.00
N TYR A 97 4.58 2.15 -4.06
CA TYR A 97 3.77 3.36 -4.01
C TYR A 97 2.53 3.19 -4.88
N TYR A 98 1.42 3.71 -4.41
CA TYR A 98 0.20 3.81 -5.20
C TYR A 98 0.01 5.27 -5.62
N VAL A 99 0.00 5.49 -6.93
CA VAL A 99 -0.16 6.81 -7.54
C VAL A 99 -1.61 6.96 -8.00
N HIS A 100 -2.33 7.91 -7.43
CA HIS A 100 -3.77 8.04 -7.62
C HIS A 100 -4.16 8.93 -8.81
N SER A 101 -3.28 9.84 -9.22
CA SER A 101 -3.56 10.86 -10.24
C SER A 101 -2.32 11.25 -11.03
N ASP A 102 -2.53 11.89 -12.19
CA ASP A 102 -1.44 12.44 -12.99
C ASP A 102 -0.63 13.50 -12.25
N ALA A 103 -1.27 14.33 -11.42
CA ALA A 103 -0.60 15.33 -10.61
C ALA A 103 0.35 14.67 -9.59
N GLU A 104 -0.08 13.59 -8.95
CA GLU A 104 0.75 12.81 -8.04
C GLU A 104 1.88 12.09 -8.78
N ALA A 105 1.62 11.58 -9.99
CA ALA A 105 2.65 11.00 -10.85
C ALA A 105 3.77 12.00 -11.18
N VAL A 106 3.43 13.24 -11.49
CA VAL A 106 4.41 14.32 -11.73
C VAL A 106 5.28 14.57 -10.50
N GLN A 107 4.68 14.61 -9.31
CA GLN A 107 5.42 14.80 -8.05
C GLN A 107 6.37 13.63 -7.78
N HIS A 108 5.92 12.39 -7.94
CA HIS A 108 6.75 11.21 -7.75
C HIS A 108 7.85 11.08 -8.81
N ASN A 109 7.56 11.39 -10.08
CA ASN A 109 8.59 11.45 -11.12
C ASN A 109 9.71 12.40 -10.75
N LYS A 110 9.38 13.59 -10.26
CA LYS A 110 10.35 14.57 -9.79
C LYS A 110 11.14 14.07 -8.59
N HIS A 111 10.44 13.50 -7.59
CA HIS A 111 11.05 13.04 -6.35
C HIS A 111 12.03 11.86 -6.57
N PHE A 112 11.66 10.92 -7.43
CA PHE A 112 12.46 9.73 -7.72
C PHE A 112 13.34 9.86 -8.98
N ASN A 113 13.37 11.03 -9.61
CA ASN A 113 14.10 11.27 -10.87
C ASN A 113 13.67 10.29 -11.99
N LEU A 114 12.38 10.08 -12.12
CA LEU A 114 11.74 9.24 -13.15
C LEU A 114 11.11 10.14 -14.22
N THR A 115 10.79 9.58 -15.38
CA THR A 115 10.22 10.34 -16.52
C THR A 115 8.88 9.81 -17.02
N ASP A 116 8.52 8.59 -16.66
CA ASP A 116 7.45 7.81 -17.30
C ASP A 116 6.42 7.26 -16.33
N LEU A 117 6.50 7.62 -15.05
CA LEU A 117 5.54 7.16 -14.05
C LEU A 117 4.14 7.68 -14.36
N LYS A 118 3.17 6.79 -14.34
CA LYS A 118 1.73 7.04 -14.53
C LYS A 118 0.95 6.59 -13.31
N PRO A 119 -0.34 6.98 -13.17
CA PRO A 119 -1.18 6.41 -12.13
C PRO A 119 -1.17 4.90 -12.12
N GLY A 120 -1.06 4.33 -10.92
CA GLY A 120 -0.93 2.90 -10.70
C GLY A 120 0.02 2.59 -9.55
N VAL A 121 0.43 1.33 -9.44
CA VAL A 121 1.35 0.86 -8.39
C VAL A 121 2.74 0.65 -8.96
N PHE A 122 3.74 1.18 -8.29
CA PHE A 122 5.15 1.02 -8.69
C PHE A 122 6.08 0.79 -7.50
N THR A 123 7.24 0.21 -7.80
CA THR A 123 8.36 0.06 -6.85
C THR A 123 9.54 0.86 -7.37
N PRO A 124 10.00 1.90 -6.66
CA PRO A 124 11.15 2.69 -7.07
C PRO A 124 12.46 1.92 -6.96
#